data_8ef94a8b155f9bebf093b325767aa85f
#
_entry.id   8ef94a8b155f9bebf093b325767aa85f
#
_cell.length_a   1.000
_cell.length_b   1.000
_cell.length_c   1.000
_cell.angle_alpha   90.00
_cell.angle_beta   90.00
_cell.angle_gamma   90.00
#
_symmetry.space_group_name_H-M   'P 1'
#
loop_
_entity.id
_entity.type
_entity.pdbx_description
1 polymer ?
#
loop_
_entity_poly.entity_id
_entity_poly.type
_entity_poly.pdbx_seq_one_letter_code
_entity_poly.pdbx_strand_id
1 'polypeptide(L)'
;MSGARFSPGRVVATPGALAAIEASGDDPLAFLSRHVQGDWGELSPEDIAENELSLREGFRLLSAYKLSNGERIWVITESDRSSTCMLLPSEY
;
A
#
# COMPACT_ATOMS: atom_id res chain seq x y z
N MET A 1 19.54 6.37 2.61
CA MET A 1 18.94 7.19 1.82
C MET A 1 17.55 6.84 1.57
N SER A 2 16.83 7.69 1.34
CA SER A 2 15.44 7.46 1.20
C SER A 2 15.03 7.40 -0.25
N GLY A 3 14.25 6.41 -0.64
CA GLY A 3 13.63 6.37 -1.92
C GLY A 3 12.18 6.82 -1.89
N ALA A 4 11.74 7.41 -0.78
CA ALA A 4 10.35 7.75 -0.61
C ALA A 4 9.94 8.90 -1.53
N ARG A 5 8.82 8.71 -2.24
CA ARG A 5 8.26 9.70 -3.14
C ARG A 5 7.17 10.53 -2.47
N PHE A 6 6.69 10.09 -1.31
CA PHE A 6 5.68 10.81 -0.53
C PHE A 6 5.74 10.33 0.91
N SER A 7 5.11 11.08 1.81
CA SER A 7 5.00 10.71 3.21
C SER A 7 3.73 9.89 3.43
N PRO A 8 3.83 8.75 4.13
CA PRO A 8 2.63 7.93 4.37
C PRO A 8 1.74 8.47 5.48
N GLY A 9 2.19 9.47 6.23
CA GLY A 9 1.45 9.95 7.38
C GLY A 9 1.38 8.89 8.47
N ARG A 10 0.24 8.83 9.15
CA ARG A 10 0.01 7.83 10.19
C ARG A 10 -0.27 6.48 9.55
N VAL A 11 0.52 5.47 9.91
CA VAL A 11 0.39 4.13 9.32
C VAL A 11 -0.46 3.27 10.25
N VAL A 12 -1.52 2.69 9.70
CA VAL A 12 -2.42 1.80 10.42
C VAL A 12 -2.66 0.54 9.59
N ALA A 13 -3.19 -0.49 10.22
CA ALA A 13 -3.53 -1.73 9.54
C ALA A 13 -4.76 -2.32 10.21
N THR A 14 -5.63 -2.94 9.39
CA THR A 14 -6.79 -3.63 9.95
C THR A 14 -6.32 -4.92 10.67
N PRO A 15 -7.09 -5.41 11.64
CA PRO A 15 -6.75 -6.69 12.26
C PRO A 15 -6.66 -7.83 11.24
N GLY A 16 -7.52 -7.82 10.22
CA GLY A 16 -7.47 -8.84 9.18
C GLY A 16 -6.18 -8.80 8.38
N ALA A 17 -5.73 -7.60 8.01
CA ALA A 17 -4.47 -7.47 7.28
C ALA A 17 -3.29 -7.89 8.14
N LEU A 18 -3.26 -7.48 9.41
CA LEU A 18 -2.18 -7.88 10.31
C LEU A 18 -2.12 -9.39 10.48
N ALA A 19 -3.29 -10.02 10.66
CA ALA A 19 -3.35 -11.47 10.81
C ALA A 19 -2.85 -12.17 9.55
N ALA A 20 -3.24 -11.68 8.38
CA ALA A 20 -2.82 -12.29 7.11
C ALA A 20 -1.32 -12.14 6.90
N ILE A 21 -0.76 -10.97 7.18
CA ILE A 21 0.67 -10.72 7.03
C ILE A 21 1.46 -11.61 7.99
N GLU A 22 0.99 -11.71 9.23
CA GLU A 22 1.65 -12.53 10.23
C GLU A 22 1.61 -14.01 9.84
N ALA A 23 0.46 -14.47 9.37
CA ALA A 23 0.29 -15.87 8.97
C ALA A 23 1.19 -16.23 7.79
N SER A 24 1.46 -15.28 6.89
CA SER A 24 2.31 -15.53 5.73
C SER A 24 3.80 -15.42 6.05
N GLY A 25 4.15 -14.87 7.21
CA GLY A 25 5.54 -14.67 7.60
C GLY A 25 6.20 -13.46 6.96
N ASP A 26 5.40 -12.59 6.32
CA ASP A 26 5.93 -11.38 5.69
C ASP A 26 6.07 -10.26 6.71
N ASP A 27 6.82 -9.22 6.32
CA ASP A 27 7.06 -8.05 7.16
C ASP A 27 6.24 -6.86 6.64
N PRO A 28 5.32 -6.32 7.45
CA PRO A 28 4.50 -5.20 6.99
C PRO A 28 5.34 -3.98 6.58
N LEU A 29 6.50 -3.78 7.21
CA LEU A 29 7.35 -2.65 6.85
C LEU A 29 7.92 -2.78 5.44
N ALA A 30 8.10 -4.01 4.96
CA ALA A 30 8.57 -4.22 3.58
C ALA A 30 7.56 -3.70 2.58
N PHE A 31 6.27 -3.93 2.83
CA PHE A 31 5.22 -3.43 1.95
C PHE A 31 5.09 -1.92 2.02
N LEU A 32 5.21 -1.36 3.22
CA LEU A 32 5.17 0.09 3.38
C LEU A 32 6.32 0.74 2.61
N SER A 33 7.52 0.17 2.72
CA SER A 33 8.68 0.70 2.02
C SER A 33 8.49 0.69 0.51
N ARG A 34 7.93 -0.40 -0.04
CA ARG A 34 7.63 -0.47 -1.47
C ARG A 34 6.63 0.59 -1.87
N HIS A 35 5.59 0.76 -1.08
CA HIS A 35 4.50 1.70 -1.37
C HIS A 35 5.02 3.14 -1.45
N VAL A 36 5.80 3.58 -0.46
CA VAL A 36 6.28 4.97 -0.45
C VAL A 36 7.33 5.23 -1.53
N GLN A 37 7.95 4.19 -2.06
CA GLN A 37 8.92 4.33 -3.15
C GLN A 37 8.26 4.29 -4.52
N GLY A 38 6.95 4.11 -4.59
CA GLY A 38 6.24 4.07 -5.86
C GLY A 38 6.22 2.70 -6.51
N ASP A 39 6.53 1.64 -5.76
CA ASP A 39 6.38 0.27 -6.24
C ASP A 39 4.95 -0.16 -5.89
N TRP A 40 4.04 0.03 -6.82
CA TRP A 40 2.61 -0.14 -6.58
C TRP A 40 2.15 -1.60 -6.53
N GLY A 41 3.08 -2.54 -6.80
CA GLY A 41 2.77 -3.96 -6.71
C GLY A 41 2.04 -4.47 -7.94
N GLU A 42 1.03 -5.31 -7.69
CA GLU A 42 0.34 -6.01 -8.78
C GLU A 42 -0.88 -5.25 -9.24
N LEU A 43 -0.65 -4.14 -9.92
CA LEU A 43 -1.71 -3.34 -10.52
C LEU A 43 -1.63 -3.42 -12.03
N SER A 44 -2.77 -3.16 -12.70
CA SER A 44 -2.80 -3.05 -14.15
C SER A 44 -2.03 -1.79 -14.58
N PRO A 45 -1.58 -1.73 -15.84
CA PRO A 45 -0.93 -0.50 -16.33
C PRO A 45 -1.81 0.74 -16.16
N GLU A 46 -3.12 0.60 -16.32
CA GLU A 46 -4.04 1.72 -16.13
C GLU A 46 -4.05 2.20 -14.68
N ASP A 47 -4.05 1.27 -13.73
CA ASP A 47 -4.05 1.62 -12.31
C ASP A 47 -2.70 2.21 -11.90
N ILE A 48 -1.62 1.74 -12.48
CA ILE A 48 -0.29 2.33 -12.24
C ILE A 48 -0.28 3.77 -12.72
N ALA A 49 -0.81 4.03 -13.91
CA ALA A 49 -0.89 5.39 -14.44
C ALA A 49 -1.75 6.28 -13.56
N GLU A 50 -2.85 5.75 -13.02
CA GLU A 50 -3.70 6.48 -12.09
C GLU A 50 -2.93 6.87 -10.83
N ASN A 51 -2.13 5.94 -10.30
CA ASN A 51 -1.32 6.24 -9.11
C ASN A 51 -0.28 7.32 -9.40
N GLU A 52 0.35 7.28 -10.58
CA GLU A 52 1.33 8.30 -10.93
C GLU A 52 0.66 9.68 -11.04
N LEU A 53 -0.54 9.71 -11.58
CA LEU A 53 -1.33 10.95 -11.63
C LEU A 53 -1.70 11.40 -10.21
N SER A 54 -2.15 10.45 -9.37
CA SER A 54 -2.55 10.75 -7.99
C SER A 54 -1.39 11.28 -7.19
N LEU A 55 -0.20 10.76 -7.42
CA LEU A 55 1.00 11.22 -6.73
C LEU A 55 1.29 12.68 -7.08
N ARG A 56 1.12 13.02 -8.35
CA ARG A 56 1.39 14.36 -8.84
C ARG A 56 0.30 15.36 -8.48
N GLU A 57 -0.98 14.90 -8.51
CA GLU A 57 -2.12 15.80 -8.33
C GLU A 57 -2.71 15.80 -6.92
N GLY A 58 -2.22 14.93 -6.04
CA GLY A 58 -2.69 14.93 -4.66
C GLY A 58 -3.97 14.14 -4.45
N PHE A 59 -4.14 13.03 -5.16
CA PHE A 59 -5.26 12.12 -4.96
C PHE A 59 -4.82 10.91 -4.16
N ARG A 60 -5.79 10.05 -3.81
CA ARG A 60 -5.54 8.83 -3.04
C ARG A 60 -4.64 7.87 -3.82
N LEU A 61 -3.75 7.18 -3.10
CA LEU A 61 -2.83 6.21 -3.68
C LEU A 61 -3.21 4.80 -3.22
N LEU A 62 -3.07 3.82 -4.11
CA LEU A 62 -3.39 2.43 -3.81
C LEU A 62 -2.29 1.53 -4.34
N SER A 63 -1.74 0.67 -3.47
CA SER A 63 -0.88 -0.43 -3.89
C SER A 63 -1.55 -1.76 -3.59
N ALA A 64 -1.23 -2.78 -4.38
CA ALA A 64 -1.74 -4.13 -4.18
C ALA A 64 -0.55 -5.08 -4.16
N TYR A 65 -0.37 -5.80 -3.06
CA TYR A 65 0.75 -6.71 -2.90
C TYR A 65 0.27 -8.12 -2.63
N LYS A 66 1.06 -9.07 -3.08
CA LYS A 66 0.77 -10.47 -2.86
C LYS A 66 1.64 -10.97 -1.70
N LEU A 67 1.01 -11.57 -0.71
CA LEU A 67 1.72 -12.18 0.40
C LEU A 67 2.35 -13.49 -0.03
N SER A 68 3.31 -13.97 0.78
CA SER A 68 4.03 -15.20 0.47
C SER A 68 3.11 -16.41 0.33
N ASN A 69 1.96 -16.41 1.02
CA ASN A 69 1.00 -17.51 0.95
C ASN A 69 -0.04 -17.31 -0.17
N GLY A 70 0.10 -16.30 -1.01
CA GLY A 70 -0.80 -16.07 -2.14
C GLY A 70 -1.95 -15.13 -1.86
N GLU A 71 -2.19 -14.77 -0.61
CA GLU A 71 -3.21 -13.79 -0.28
C GLU A 71 -2.76 -12.39 -0.69
N ARG A 72 -3.71 -11.48 -0.80
CA ARG A 72 -3.41 -10.12 -1.23
C ARG A 72 -3.76 -9.13 -0.14
N ILE A 73 -2.97 -8.05 -0.08
CA ILE A 73 -3.30 -6.90 0.76
C ILE A 73 -3.26 -5.64 -0.10
N TRP A 74 -4.05 -4.66 0.31
CA TRP A 74 -4.02 -3.34 -0.28
C TRP A 74 -3.40 -2.36 0.70
N VAL A 75 -2.69 -1.37 0.17
CA VAL A 75 -2.11 -0.29 0.97
C VAL A 75 -2.62 1.01 0.37
N ILE A 76 -3.40 1.77 1.14
CA ILE A 76 -4.07 2.98 0.65
C ILE A 76 -3.60 4.17 1.45
N THR A 77 -3.14 5.22 0.74
CA THR A 77 -2.79 6.50 1.36
C THR A 77 -3.82 7.54 0.98
N GLU A 78 -4.32 8.26 1.98
CA GLU A 78 -5.34 9.28 1.76
C GLU A 78 -4.79 10.44 0.93
N SER A 79 -5.69 11.18 0.28
CA SER A 79 -5.30 12.22 -0.66
C SER A 79 -4.46 13.31 -0.01
N ASP A 80 -4.73 13.64 1.25
CA ASP A 80 -3.97 14.64 1.98
C ASP A 80 -2.71 14.09 2.64
N ARG A 81 -2.41 12.79 2.41
CA ARG A 81 -1.25 12.09 2.97
C ARG A 81 -1.26 12.04 4.48
N SER A 82 -2.45 12.12 5.09
CA SER A 82 -2.58 12.11 6.55
C SER A 82 -2.43 10.72 7.12
N SER A 83 -2.78 9.69 6.35
CA SER A 83 -2.70 8.31 6.85
C SER A 83 -2.57 7.32 5.71
N THR A 84 -1.98 6.17 6.05
CA THR A 84 -1.86 5.02 5.16
C THR A 84 -2.38 3.80 5.89
N CYS A 85 -3.27 3.06 5.25
CA CYS A 85 -3.90 1.89 5.84
C CYS A 85 -3.61 0.65 5.02
N MET A 86 -3.19 -0.43 5.72
CA MET A 86 -3.08 -1.75 5.13
C MET A 86 -4.35 -2.52 5.45
N LEU A 87 -4.98 -3.11 4.43
CA LEU A 87 -6.25 -3.81 4.62
C LEU A 87 -6.36 -4.93 3.60
N LEU A 88 -7.27 -5.87 3.89
CA LEU A 88 -7.61 -6.90 2.91
C LEU A 88 -8.57 -6.30 1.89
N PRO A 89 -8.50 -6.74 0.62
CA PRO A 89 -9.45 -6.24 -0.39
C PRO A 89 -10.91 -6.41 0.03
N SER A 90 -11.22 -7.48 0.77
CA SER A 90 -12.57 -7.72 1.24
C SER A 90 -13.02 -6.74 2.32
N GLU A 91 -12.10 -6.01 2.90
CA GLU A 91 -12.41 -5.04 3.95
C GLU A 91 -12.62 -3.63 3.39
N TYR A 92 -12.38 -3.47 2.11
CA TYR A 92 -12.57 -2.18 1.46
C TYR A 92 -14.06 -1.96 1.16
#